data_26a3f45b5ac7612fd4617b614e5ce02e
#
_entry.id   26a3f45b5ac7612fd4617b614e5ce02e
#
_cell.length_a   1.000
_cell.length_b   1.000
_cell.length_c   1.000
_cell.angle_alpha   90.00
_cell.angle_beta   90.00
_cell.angle_gamma   90.00
#
_symmetry.space_group_name_H-M   'P 1'
#
loop_
_entity.id
_entity.type
_entity.pdbx_description
1 polymer ?
#
loop_
_entity_poly.entity_id
_entity_poly.type
_entity_poly.pdbx_seq_one_letter_code
_entity_poly.pdbx_strand_id
1 'polypeptide(L)'
;MLAAVLILLLCFFVIFFIPRFSNRETEDEEIDEIRKNPQIKKLWGLAQGAIREQKPMKAEKALLTILRFDEKNAAAYNRLGIIYAKEKKYKEAVECFEIAQSLDNNASSIHNVGLIYFETKKYEKAAMAFSQAIEMEGDQPGRYIAYAKALEKLGERNKAIEALETAYSLSPTAVVLRYILEIYENAGDTENAEATRKRIDDLQIARAAAAEKEKNRNRQKRLEARQTRIANRTAAAEKRREQKLARQAARPQRPTLIRKPSTLVRPRPVAKPTLVTKTTDIRLVRKQLNIKKNISVKDE
;
A
#
# COMPACT_ATOMS: atom_id res chain seq x y z
N MET A 1 -66.66 7.76 0.33
CA MET A 1 -65.72 8.87 0.22
C MET A 1 -64.28 8.47 0.62
N LEU A 2 -64.06 7.90 1.83
CA LEU A 2 -62.72 7.48 2.31
C LEU A 2 -62.03 6.44 1.41
N ALA A 3 -62.74 5.45 0.87
CA ALA A 3 -62.20 4.43 -0.02
C ALA A 3 -61.68 5.03 -1.35
N ALA A 4 -62.36 6.00 -1.92
CA ALA A 4 -61.96 6.68 -3.16
C ALA A 4 -60.66 7.50 -2.97
N VAL A 5 -60.48 8.15 -1.82
CA VAL A 5 -59.29 8.91 -1.47
C VAL A 5 -58.09 7.98 -1.27
N LEU A 6 -58.28 6.82 -0.62
CA LEU A 6 -57.24 5.80 -0.44
C LEU A 6 -56.77 5.21 -1.78
N ILE A 7 -57.71 4.96 -2.72
CA ILE A 7 -57.35 4.44 -4.06
C ILE A 7 -56.58 5.50 -4.84
N LEU A 8 -56.95 6.77 -4.77
CA LEU A 8 -56.20 7.88 -5.42
C LEU A 8 -54.80 8.04 -4.86
N LEU A 9 -54.63 7.94 -3.53
CA LEU A 9 -53.31 7.99 -2.88
C LEU A 9 -52.42 6.77 -3.27
N LEU A 10 -53.04 5.58 -3.36
CA LEU A 10 -52.35 4.38 -3.84
C LEU A 10 -51.94 4.48 -5.31
N CYS A 11 -52.83 4.99 -6.17
CA CYS A 11 -52.50 5.25 -7.60
C CYS A 11 -51.41 6.30 -7.73
N PHE A 12 -51.43 7.36 -6.94
CA PHE A 12 -50.38 8.38 -6.90
C PHE A 12 -49.04 7.80 -6.45
N PHE A 13 -49.06 6.93 -5.41
CA PHE A 13 -47.86 6.26 -4.92
C PHE A 13 -47.32 5.28 -5.97
N VAL A 14 -48.16 4.50 -6.62
CA VAL A 14 -47.77 3.55 -7.69
C VAL A 14 -47.22 4.29 -8.91
N ILE A 15 -47.83 5.37 -9.35
CA ILE A 15 -47.40 6.12 -10.56
C ILE A 15 -46.12 6.94 -10.29
N PHE A 16 -45.95 7.50 -9.09
CA PHE A 16 -44.84 8.39 -8.78
C PHE A 16 -43.64 7.69 -8.12
N PHE A 17 -43.87 6.69 -7.26
CA PHE A 17 -42.79 6.07 -6.47
C PHE A 17 -42.24 4.77 -7.12
N ILE A 18 -43.08 3.91 -7.71
CA ILE A 18 -42.60 2.64 -8.25
C ILE A 18 -41.65 2.83 -9.43
N PRO A 19 -41.89 3.72 -10.44
CA PRO A 19 -40.93 3.94 -11.51
C PRO A 19 -39.58 4.50 -11.02
N ARG A 20 -39.65 5.31 -9.98
CA ARG A 20 -38.43 5.95 -9.42
C ARG A 20 -37.57 4.97 -8.61
N PHE A 21 -38.19 3.95 -8.04
CA PHE A 21 -37.49 2.86 -7.33
C PHE A 21 -36.89 1.84 -8.32
N SER A 22 -37.64 1.47 -9.35
CA SER A 22 -37.19 0.53 -10.40
C SER A 22 -36.03 1.09 -11.22
N ASN A 23 -36.04 2.39 -11.52
CA ASN A 23 -34.94 3.02 -12.29
C ASN A 23 -33.65 3.12 -11.49
N ARG A 24 -33.69 3.18 -10.14
CA ARG A 24 -32.46 3.18 -9.33
C ARG A 24 -31.73 1.84 -9.37
N GLU A 25 -32.47 0.74 -9.24
CA GLU A 25 -31.85 -0.60 -9.27
C GLU A 25 -31.19 -0.92 -10.61
N THR A 26 -31.80 -0.51 -11.72
CA THR A 26 -31.22 -0.67 -13.08
C THR A 26 -30.01 0.23 -13.34
N GLU A 27 -30.02 1.47 -12.82
CA GLU A 27 -28.87 2.38 -12.92
C GLU A 27 -27.68 1.87 -12.08
N ASP A 28 -27.93 1.31 -10.89
CA ASP A 28 -26.87 0.76 -10.04
C ASP A 28 -26.25 -0.51 -10.63
N GLU A 29 -27.03 -1.38 -11.26
CA GLU A 29 -26.54 -2.56 -11.99
C GLU A 29 -25.69 -2.18 -13.21
N GLU A 30 -26.12 -1.20 -14.01
CA GLU A 30 -25.39 -0.71 -15.18
C GLU A 30 -24.05 -0.06 -14.77
N ILE A 31 -24.04 0.72 -13.69
CA ILE A 31 -22.83 1.31 -13.12
C ILE A 31 -21.85 0.23 -12.63
N ASP A 32 -22.35 -0.82 -12.02
CA ASP A 32 -21.53 -1.93 -11.53
C ASP A 32 -20.94 -2.77 -12.69
N GLU A 33 -21.67 -2.98 -13.77
CA GLU A 33 -21.12 -3.60 -14.98
C GLU A 33 -20.04 -2.74 -15.63
N ILE A 34 -20.26 -1.43 -15.74
CA ILE A 34 -19.26 -0.49 -16.26
C ILE A 34 -18.00 -0.52 -15.41
N ARG A 35 -18.12 -0.54 -14.08
CA ARG A 35 -16.98 -0.63 -13.14
C ARG A 35 -16.21 -1.95 -13.26
N LYS A 36 -16.87 -3.05 -13.62
CA LYS A 36 -16.26 -4.37 -13.88
C LYS A 36 -15.54 -4.45 -15.23
N ASN A 37 -15.73 -3.45 -16.10
CA ASN A 37 -15.10 -3.43 -17.43
C ASN A 37 -13.56 -3.48 -17.32
N PRO A 38 -12.89 -4.47 -17.94
CA PRO A 38 -11.43 -4.62 -17.87
C PRO A 38 -10.67 -3.41 -18.46
N GLN A 39 -11.29 -2.67 -19.39
CA GLN A 39 -10.71 -1.46 -19.96
C GLN A 39 -10.64 -0.34 -18.90
N ILE A 40 -11.70 -0.14 -18.13
CA ILE A 40 -11.74 0.85 -17.05
C ILE A 40 -10.71 0.50 -15.98
N LYS A 41 -10.60 -0.78 -15.60
CA LYS A 41 -9.57 -1.25 -14.66
C LYS A 41 -8.14 -0.97 -15.18
N LYS A 42 -7.89 -1.16 -16.46
CA LYS A 42 -6.60 -0.83 -17.10
C LYS A 42 -6.34 0.67 -17.09
N LEU A 43 -7.35 1.50 -17.39
CA LEU A 43 -7.25 2.96 -17.33
C LEU A 43 -6.96 3.46 -15.92
N TRP A 44 -7.59 2.87 -14.89
CA TRP A 44 -7.28 3.14 -13.49
C TRP A 44 -5.82 2.83 -13.15
N GLY A 45 -5.31 1.69 -13.61
CA GLY A 45 -3.89 1.33 -13.45
C GLY A 45 -2.95 2.35 -14.11
N LEU A 46 -3.29 2.81 -15.32
CA LEU A 46 -2.53 3.85 -16.03
C LEU A 46 -2.57 5.19 -15.30
N ALA A 47 -3.75 5.61 -14.83
CA ALA A 47 -3.90 6.86 -14.07
C ALA A 47 -3.08 6.81 -12.76
N GLN A 48 -3.18 5.75 -11.98
CA GLN A 48 -2.42 5.58 -10.74
C GLN A 48 -0.91 5.50 -10.98
N GLY A 49 -0.49 4.80 -12.04
CA GLY A 49 0.91 4.74 -12.46
C GLY A 49 1.44 6.13 -12.81
N ALA A 50 0.70 6.87 -13.64
CA ALA A 50 1.07 8.21 -14.06
C ALA A 50 1.12 9.22 -12.89
N ILE A 51 0.22 9.11 -11.91
CA ILE A 51 0.27 9.93 -10.70
C ILE A 51 1.54 9.64 -9.88
N ARG A 52 1.92 8.36 -9.71
CA ARG A 52 3.16 7.98 -9.02
C ARG A 52 4.41 8.45 -9.75
N GLU A 53 4.40 8.42 -11.08
CA GLU A 53 5.50 8.88 -11.93
C GLU A 53 5.53 10.42 -12.09
N GLN A 54 4.62 11.16 -11.43
CA GLN A 54 4.49 12.61 -11.53
C GLN A 54 4.26 13.10 -12.98
N LYS A 55 3.45 12.34 -13.75
CA LYS A 55 3.06 12.67 -15.12
C LYS A 55 1.59 13.10 -15.19
N PRO A 56 1.25 14.35 -14.79
CA PRO A 56 -0.13 14.78 -14.62
C PRO A 56 -0.95 14.69 -15.91
N MET A 57 -0.41 15.11 -17.07
CA MET A 57 -1.11 15.04 -18.35
C MET A 57 -1.51 13.61 -18.77
N LYS A 58 -0.68 12.59 -18.43
CA LYS A 58 -1.03 11.20 -18.70
C LYS A 58 -2.12 10.71 -17.76
N ALA A 59 -2.06 11.11 -16.50
CA ALA A 59 -3.07 10.79 -15.51
C ALA A 59 -4.42 11.42 -15.86
N GLU A 60 -4.42 12.71 -16.21
CA GLU A 60 -5.59 13.46 -16.68
C GLU A 60 -6.25 12.77 -17.87
N LYS A 61 -5.48 12.46 -18.93
CA LYS A 61 -6.01 11.79 -20.12
C LYS A 61 -6.65 10.45 -19.78
N ALA A 62 -6.06 9.66 -18.91
CA ALA A 62 -6.61 8.38 -18.47
C ALA A 62 -7.92 8.57 -17.68
N LEU A 63 -7.98 9.54 -16.76
CA LEU A 63 -9.17 9.87 -15.97
C LEU A 63 -10.30 10.43 -16.84
N LEU A 64 -10.01 11.34 -17.77
CA LEU A 64 -11.00 11.84 -18.73
C LEU A 64 -11.53 10.72 -19.64
N THR A 65 -10.69 9.72 -19.96
CA THR A 65 -11.16 8.55 -20.72
C THR A 65 -12.07 7.68 -19.84
N ILE A 66 -11.79 7.52 -18.55
CA ILE A 66 -12.71 6.81 -17.62
C ILE A 66 -14.07 7.53 -17.61
N LEU A 67 -14.09 8.87 -17.50
CA LEU A 67 -15.32 9.64 -17.46
C LEU A 67 -16.13 9.59 -18.76
N ARG A 68 -15.51 9.25 -19.90
CA ARG A 68 -16.25 8.96 -21.14
C ARG A 68 -17.03 7.64 -21.10
N PHE A 69 -16.57 6.68 -20.31
CA PHE A 69 -17.26 5.41 -20.11
C PHE A 69 -18.21 5.44 -18.92
N ASP A 70 -17.86 6.19 -17.89
CA ASP A 70 -18.59 6.32 -16.62
C ASP A 70 -18.61 7.80 -16.20
N GLU A 71 -19.59 8.54 -16.70
CA GLU A 71 -19.75 9.98 -16.43
C GLU A 71 -20.05 10.28 -14.97
N LYS A 72 -20.64 9.32 -14.24
CA LYS A 72 -20.98 9.44 -12.82
C LYS A 72 -19.86 8.93 -11.88
N ASN A 73 -18.61 8.82 -12.37
CA ASN A 73 -17.48 8.32 -11.58
C ASN A 73 -16.91 9.40 -10.63
N ALA A 74 -17.47 9.50 -9.44
CA ALA A 74 -17.03 10.45 -8.40
C ALA A 74 -15.52 10.33 -8.09
N ALA A 75 -14.99 9.10 -8.05
CA ALA A 75 -13.56 8.87 -7.78
C ALA A 75 -12.66 9.44 -8.88
N ALA A 76 -13.08 9.40 -10.14
CA ALA A 76 -12.34 9.99 -11.25
C ALA A 76 -12.32 11.53 -11.17
N TYR A 77 -13.48 12.15 -10.89
CA TYR A 77 -13.55 13.59 -10.64
C TYR A 77 -12.68 14.01 -9.47
N ASN A 78 -12.75 13.30 -8.35
CA ASN A 78 -11.91 13.62 -7.18
C ASN A 78 -10.41 13.56 -7.53
N ARG A 79 -9.96 12.58 -8.31
CA ARG A 79 -8.55 12.50 -8.74
C ARG A 79 -8.17 13.58 -9.74
N LEU A 80 -9.06 13.98 -10.65
CA LEU A 80 -8.84 15.13 -11.53
C LEU A 80 -8.69 16.41 -10.72
N GLY A 81 -9.58 16.64 -9.75
CA GLY A 81 -9.49 17.77 -8.84
C GLY A 81 -8.13 17.84 -8.12
N ILE A 82 -7.61 16.71 -7.64
CA ILE A 82 -6.27 16.65 -7.03
C ILE A 82 -5.16 17.01 -8.03
N ILE A 83 -5.26 16.59 -9.29
CA ILE A 83 -4.29 16.93 -10.33
C ILE A 83 -4.33 18.43 -10.61
N TYR A 84 -5.52 18.98 -10.83
CA TYR A 84 -5.69 20.41 -11.09
C TYR A 84 -5.26 21.29 -9.91
N ALA A 85 -5.54 20.86 -8.67
CA ALA A 85 -5.05 21.57 -7.48
C ALA A 85 -3.52 21.61 -7.42
N LYS A 86 -2.82 20.51 -7.75
CA LYS A 86 -1.36 20.47 -7.84
C LYS A 86 -0.80 21.39 -8.94
N GLU A 87 -1.53 21.56 -10.04
CA GLU A 87 -1.19 22.48 -11.13
C GLU A 87 -1.62 23.92 -10.83
N LYS A 88 -2.18 24.18 -9.62
CA LYS A 88 -2.70 25.50 -9.21
C LYS A 88 -3.90 25.99 -10.04
N LYS A 89 -4.55 25.10 -10.78
CA LYS A 89 -5.81 25.33 -11.48
C LYS A 89 -6.95 25.18 -10.48
N TYR A 90 -7.05 26.13 -9.56
CA TYR A 90 -7.94 25.98 -8.38
C TYR A 90 -9.41 26.02 -8.74
N LYS A 91 -9.83 26.73 -9.78
CA LYS A 91 -11.22 26.77 -10.24
C LYS A 91 -11.68 25.39 -10.73
N GLU A 92 -10.92 24.84 -11.66
CA GLU A 92 -11.19 23.52 -12.26
C GLU A 92 -11.12 22.40 -11.20
N ALA A 93 -10.22 22.56 -10.22
CA ALA A 93 -10.14 21.63 -9.10
C ALA A 93 -11.39 21.66 -8.22
N VAL A 94 -11.89 22.85 -7.88
CA VAL A 94 -13.13 23.01 -7.08
C VAL A 94 -14.32 22.42 -7.84
N GLU A 95 -14.48 22.74 -9.12
CA GLU A 95 -15.56 22.19 -9.96
C GLU A 95 -15.54 20.65 -9.97
N CYS A 96 -14.36 20.03 -10.13
CA CYS A 96 -14.23 18.58 -10.07
C CYS A 96 -14.62 18.02 -8.69
N PHE A 97 -14.25 18.67 -7.60
CA PHE A 97 -14.61 18.21 -6.25
C PHE A 97 -16.11 18.40 -5.95
N GLU A 98 -16.71 19.48 -6.44
CA GLU A 98 -18.16 19.71 -6.30
C GLU A 98 -18.96 18.66 -7.07
N ILE A 99 -18.54 18.30 -8.29
CA ILE A 99 -19.15 17.20 -9.05
C ILE A 99 -18.98 15.89 -8.29
N ALA A 100 -17.76 15.59 -7.83
CA ALA A 100 -17.49 14.38 -7.05
C ALA A 100 -18.37 14.28 -5.80
N GLN A 101 -18.56 15.40 -5.09
CA GLN A 101 -19.42 15.47 -3.91
C GLN A 101 -20.89 15.27 -4.23
N SER A 102 -21.37 15.83 -5.36
CA SER A 102 -22.78 15.67 -5.77
C SER A 102 -23.12 14.24 -6.18
N LEU A 103 -22.13 13.49 -6.71
CA LEU A 103 -22.27 12.11 -7.13
C LEU A 103 -22.14 11.11 -5.96
N ASP A 104 -21.19 11.36 -5.08
CA ASP A 104 -20.90 10.53 -3.91
C ASP A 104 -20.62 11.49 -2.75
N ASN A 105 -21.55 11.56 -1.81
CA ASN A 105 -21.44 12.48 -0.66
C ASN A 105 -20.25 12.10 0.22
N ASN A 106 -19.06 12.42 -0.24
CA ASN A 106 -17.78 11.96 0.28
C ASN A 106 -17.04 13.10 1.00
N ALA A 107 -16.73 12.88 2.27
CA ALA A 107 -15.99 13.82 3.09
C ALA A 107 -14.61 14.20 2.51
N SER A 108 -14.00 13.33 1.71
CA SER A 108 -12.71 13.61 1.08
C SER A 108 -12.77 14.72 0.04
N SER A 109 -13.87 14.85 -0.71
CA SER A 109 -14.05 15.95 -1.68
C SER A 109 -14.14 17.29 -0.97
N ILE A 110 -14.91 17.37 0.12
CA ILE A 110 -15.03 18.59 0.95
C ILE A 110 -13.69 18.95 1.58
N HIS A 111 -12.97 17.96 2.11
CA HIS A 111 -11.64 18.17 2.66
C HIS A 111 -10.67 18.74 1.59
N ASN A 112 -10.72 18.25 0.37
CA ASN A 112 -9.87 18.72 -0.72
C ASN A 112 -10.22 20.18 -1.14
N VAL A 113 -11.50 20.55 -1.13
CA VAL A 113 -11.93 21.95 -1.29
C VAL A 113 -11.38 22.81 -0.15
N GLY A 114 -11.42 22.33 1.09
CA GLY A 114 -10.82 22.99 2.24
C GLY A 114 -9.32 23.25 2.06
N LEU A 115 -8.58 22.28 1.50
CA LEU A 115 -7.14 22.45 1.18
C LEU A 115 -6.93 23.58 0.15
N ILE A 116 -7.78 23.70 -0.88
CA ILE A 116 -7.69 24.79 -1.86
C ILE A 116 -7.97 26.14 -1.18
N TYR A 117 -8.98 26.22 -0.31
CA TYR A 117 -9.24 27.44 0.46
C TYR A 117 -8.05 27.80 1.35
N PHE A 118 -7.41 26.83 1.98
CA PHE A 118 -6.22 27.06 2.79
C PHE A 118 -5.04 27.58 1.94
N GLU A 119 -4.74 26.98 0.80
CA GLU A 119 -3.70 27.41 -0.14
C GLU A 119 -3.97 28.82 -0.71
N THR A 120 -5.24 29.15 -0.91
CA THR A 120 -5.67 30.48 -1.37
C THR A 120 -5.87 31.47 -0.23
N LYS A 121 -5.40 31.15 0.99
CA LYS A 121 -5.46 31.99 2.21
C LYS A 121 -6.86 32.37 2.66
N LYS A 122 -7.88 31.64 2.25
CA LYS A 122 -9.29 31.80 2.69
C LYS A 122 -9.52 30.93 3.92
N TYR A 123 -8.86 31.25 5.02
CA TYR A 123 -8.74 30.36 6.19
C TYR A 123 -10.08 30.06 6.86
N GLU A 124 -11.02 31.03 6.90
CA GLU A 124 -12.38 30.82 7.43
C GLU A 124 -13.13 29.75 6.62
N LYS A 125 -13.09 29.86 5.28
CA LYS A 125 -13.73 28.87 4.40
C LYS A 125 -13.04 27.51 4.49
N ALA A 126 -11.71 27.49 4.67
CA ALA A 126 -10.97 26.26 4.88
C ALA A 126 -11.39 25.57 6.19
N ALA A 127 -11.48 26.32 7.30
CA ALA A 127 -11.91 25.79 8.59
C ALA A 127 -13.33 25.23 8.52
N MET A 128 -14.28 25.95 7.88
CA MET A 128 -15.64 25.45 7.67
C MET A 128 -15.68 24.15 6.86
N ALA A 129 -14.95 24.07 5.76
CA ALA A 129 -14.90 22.85 4.94
C ALA A 129 -14.26 21.68 5.68
N PHE A 130 -13.20 21.91 6.46
CA PHE A 130 -12.58 20.86 7.27
C PHE A 130 -13.49 20.39 8.39
N SER A 131 -14.19 21.30 9.09
CA SER A 131 -15.20 20.94 10.11
C SER A 131 -16.31 20.09 9.52
N GLN A 132 -16.85 20.48 8.37
CA GLN A 132 -17.88 19.70 7.68
C GLN A 132 -17.37 18.30 7.28
N ALA A 133 -16.13 18.19 6.79
CA ALA A 133 -15.54 16.90 6.45
C ALA A 133 -15.32 16.01 7.69
N ILE A 134 -15.01 16.59 8.85
CA ILE A 134 -14.89 15.91 10.14
C ILE A 134 -16.25 15.41 10.63
N GLU A 135 -17.30 16.25 10.53
CA GLU A 135 -18.66 15.87 10.91
C GLU A 135 -19.19 14.67 10.12
N MET A 136 -18.79 14.55 8.85
CA MET A 136 -19.18 13.42 8.00
C MET A 136 -18.37 12.15 8.31
N GLU A 137 -17.06 12.27 8.49
CA GLU A 137 -16.14 11.16 8.77
C GLU A 137 -15.04 11.65 9.73
N GLY A 138 -15.23 11.43 11.01
CA GLY A 138 -14.36 11.91 12.08
C GLY A 138 -13.21 10.96 12.47
N ASP A 139 -12.96 9.91 11.73
CA ASP A 139 -11.94 8.88 12.04
C ASP A 139 -10.56 9.15 11.42
N GLN A 140 -10.43 10.19 10.59
CA GLN A 140 -9.21 10.51 9.85
C GLN A 140 -8.39 11.60 10.55
N PRO A 141 -7.23 11.27 11.18
CA PRO A 141 -6.42 12.25 11.91
C PRO A 141 -5.92 13.40 11.01
N GLY A 142 -5.73 13.13 9.71
CA GLY A 142 -5.31 14.15 8.74
C GLY A 142 -6.28 15.32 8.59
N ARG A 143 -7.59 15.09 8.77
CA ARG A 143 -8.60 16.14 8.70
C ARG A 143 -8.50 17.10 9.88
N TYR A 144 -8.31 16.57 11.08
CA TYR A 144 -8.09 17.37 12.30
C TYR A 144 -6.81 18.20 12.21
N ILE A 145 -5.74 17.65 11.65
CA ILE A 145 -4.49 18.38 11.43
C ILE A 145 -4.69 19.54 10.45
N ALA A 146 -5.43 19.33 9.36
CA ALA A 146 -5.73 20.37 8.40
C ALA A 146 -6.62 21.46 9.01
N TYR A 147 -7.63 21.05 9.79
CA TYR A 147 -8.49 21.95 10.52
C TYR A 147 -7.72 22.80 11.53
N ALA A 148 -6.85 22.17 12.33
CA ALA A 148 -6.01 22.85 13.31
C ALA A 148 -5.10 23.90 12.64
N LYS A 149 -4.53 23.59 11.49
CA LYS A 149 -3.71 24.56 10.73
C LYS A 149 -4.54 25.76 10.27
N ALA A 150 -5.77 25.56 9.84
CA ALA A 150 -6.65 26.65 9.47
C ALA A 150 -7.00 27.53 10.69
N LEU A 151 -7.32 26.91 11.83
CA LEU A 151 -7.60 27.59 13.11
C LEU A 151 -6.38 28.39 13.61
N GLU A 152 -5.17 27.84 13.49
CA GLU A 152 -3.93 28.53 13.83
C GLU A 152 -3.78 29.82 13.00
N LYS A 153 -4.03 29.77 11.69
CA LYS A 153 -4.00 30.95 10.82
C LYS A 153 -5.05 32.00 11.14
N LEU A 154 -6.16 31.56 11.78
CA LEU A 154 -7.22 32.43 12.30
C LEU A 154 -6.93 32.95 13.72
N GLY A 155 -5.84 32.50 14.35
CA GLY A 155 -5.49 32.87 15.73
C GLY A 155 -6.25 32.10 16.80
N GLU A 156 -7.07 31.10 16.44
CA GLU A 156 -7.88 30.29 17.35
C GLU A 156 -7.04 29.13 17.95
N ARG A 157 -5.99 29.48 18.70
CA ARG A 157 -4.97 28.54 19.22
C ARG A 157 -5.54 27.41 20.05
N ASN A 158 -6.45 27.71 20.98
CA ASN A 158 -7.01 26.68 21.86
C ASN A 158 -7.77 25.61 21.08
N LYS A 159 -8.60 26.03 20.12
CA LYS A 159 -9.31 25.08 19.24
C LYS A 159 -8.34 24.31 18.34
N ALA A 160 -7.26 24.93 17.88
CA ALA A 160 -6.24 24.25 17.09
C ALA A 160 -5.55 23.14 17.89
N ILE A 161 -5.21 23.41 19.16
CA ILE A 161 -4.63 22.40 20.07
C ILE A 161 -5.61 21.26 20.33
N GLU A 162 -6.89 21.58 20.61
CA GLU A 162 -7.94 20.58 20.83
C GLU A 162 -8.11 19.64 19.61
N ALA A 163 -8.14 20.22 18.41
CA ALA A 163 -8.19 19.44 17.18
C ALA A 163 -6.94 18.54 16.99
N LEU A 164 -5.75 19.06 17.33
CA LEU A 164 -4.50 18.26 17.29
C LEU A 164 -4.48 17.16 18.36
N GLU A 165 -4.96 17.40 19.56
CA GLU A 165 -5.09 16.35 20.59
C GLU A 165 -6.07 15.26 20.13
N THR A 166 -7.15 15.62 19.44
CA THR A 166 -8.06 14.65 18.82
C THR A 166 -7.34 13.86 17.73
N ALA A 167 -6.58 14.51 16.86
CA ALA A 167 -5.74 13.84 15.86
C ALA A 167 -4.72 12.89 16.50
N TYR A 168 -4.13 13.27 17.62
CA TYR A 168 -3.18 12.46 18.37
C TYR A 168 -3.86 11.23 18.99
N SER A 169 -5.05 11.38 19.55
CA SER A 169 -5.81 10.26 20.12
C SER A 169 -6.17 9.21 19.07
N LEU A 170 -6.53 9.64 17.85
CA LEU A 170 -6.81 8.75 16.71
C LEU A 170 -5.54 8.06 16.20
N SER A 171 -4.44 8.78 16.13
CA SER A 171 -3.14 8.24 15.66
C SER A 171 -1.98 8.91 16.40
N PRO A 172 -1.46 8.29 17.47
CA PRO A 172 -0.35 8.82 18.25
C PRO A 172 0.92 8.95 17.40
N THR A 173 1.24 10.15 16.92
CA THR A 173 2.44 10.41 16.11
C THR A 173 3.22 11.61 16.64
N ALA A 174 4.56 11.53 16.61
CA ALA A 174 5.42 12.64 16.95
C ALA A 174 5.21 13.88 16.05
N VAL A 175 4.65 13.68 14.85
CA VAL A 175 4.34 14.79 13.93
C VAL A 175 3.24 15.67 14.51
N VAL A 176 2.17 15.06 15.04
CA VAL A 176 1.07 15.81 15.66
C VAL A 176 1.56 16.57 16.89
N LEU A 177 2.34 15.91 17.77
CA LEU A 177 2.90 16.57 18.95
C LEU A 177 3.84 17.73 18.58
N ARG A 178 4.57 17.65 17.46
CA ARG A 178 5.39 18.77 16.98
C ARG A 178 4.55 19.97 16.54
N TYR A 179 3.37 19.77 15.95
CA TYR A 179 2.46 20.89 15.66
C TYR A 179 1.92 21.52 16.93
N ILE A 180 1.60 20.72 17.96
CA ILE A 180 1.19 21.26 19.28
C ILE A 180 2.33 22.05 19.91
N LEU A 181 3.56 21.50 19.87
CA LEU A 181 4.76 22.16 20.38
C LEU A 181 4.98 23.50 19.69
N GLU A 182 4.90 23.55 18.36
CA GLU A 182 5.07 24.76 17.56
C GLU A 182 4.07 25.86 17.98
N ILE A 183 2.81 25.47 18.25
CA ILE A 183 1.78 26.41 18.70
C ILE A 183 2.14 26.99 20.10
N TYR A 184 2.60 26.14 21.04
CA TYR A 184 3.00 26.62 22.38
C TYR A 184 4.27 27.48 22.33
N GLU A 185 5.27 27.12 21.52
CA GLU A 185 6.48 27.90 21.33
C GLU A 185 6.18 29.28 20.73
N ASN A 186 5.32 29.33 19.70
CA ASN A 186 4.87 30.59 19.08
C ASN A 186 4.03 31.45 20.04
N ALA A 187 3.41 30.84 21.04
CA ALA A 187 2.66 31.53 22.10
C ALA A 187 3.54 32.01 23.27
N GLY A 188 4.80 31.54 23.35
CA GLY A 188 5.69 31.78 24.49
C GLY A 188 5.29 30.97 25.75
N ASP A 189 4.46 29.97 25.61
CA ASP A 189 4.04 29.07 26.69
C ASP A 189 5.11 27.99 26.90
N THR A 190 6.13 28.33 27.69
CA THR A 190 7.29 27.48 27.95
C THR A 190 6.95 26.22 28.73
N GLU A 191 5.96 26.29 29.65
CA GLU A 191 5.56 25.15 30.49
C GLU A 191 4.92 24.04 29.62
N ASN A 192 3.91 24.38 28.83
CA ASN A 192 3.25 23.43 27.95
C ASN A 192 4.16 22.95 26.81
N ALA A 193 5.10 23.81 26.34
CA ALA A 193 6.08 23.43 25.35
C ALA A 193 7.05 22.35 25.90
N GLU A 194 7.56 22.50 27.14
CA GLU A 194 8.43 21.48 27.78
C GLU A 194 7.67 20.17 28.05
N ALA A 195 6.43 20.26 28.53
CA ALA A 195 5.58 19.10 28.72
C ALA A 195 5.37 18.34 27.39
N THR A 196 5.15 19.07 26.30
CA THR A 196 4.96 18.47 24.98
C THR A 196 6.25 17.86 24.42
N ARG A 197 7.43 18.46 24.65
CA ARG A 197 8.73 17.87 24.31
C ARG A 197 8.92 16.54 25.01
N LYS A 198 8.64 16.48 26.32
CA LYS A 198 8.69 15.23 27.08
C LYS A 198 7.78 14.15 26.49
N ARG A 199 6.53 14.50 26.10
CA ARG A 199 5.63 13.56 25.42
C ARG A 199 6.21 13.02 24.10
N ILE A 200 6.93 13.85 23.34
CA ILE A 200 7.61 13.44 22.10
C ILE A 200 8.71 12.42 22.39
N ASP A 201 9.54 12.69 23.40
CA ASP A 201 10.65 11.83 23.81
C ASP A 201 10.13 10.48 24.34
N ASP A 202 9.14 10.50 25.21
CA ASP A 202 8.49 9.29 25.73
C ASP A 202 7.90 8.42 24.59
N LEU A 203 7.26 9.06 23.61
CA LEU A 203 6.73 8.36 22.43
C LEU A 203 7.84 7.73 21.58
N GLN A 204 8.97 8.42 21.41
CA GLN A 204 10.12 7.90 20.65
C GLN A 204 10.76 6.72 21.36
N ILE A 205 10.95 6.81 22.69
CA ILE A 205 11.47 5.72 23.53
C ILE A 205 10.55 4.50 23.45
N ALA A 206 9.24 4.70 23.62
CA ALA A 206 8.26 3.62 23.52
C ALA A 206 8.27 2.93 22.13
N ARG A 207 8.38 3.71 21.05
CA ARG A 207 8.48 3.18 19.68
C ARG A 207 9.78 2.42 19.46
N ALA A 208 10.90 2.93 19.93
CA ALA A 208 12.19 2.25 19.84
C ALA A 208 12.17 0.90 20.59
N ALA A 209 11.61 0.88 21.79
CA ALA A 209 11.43 -0.35 22.58
C ALA A 209 10.50 -1.36 21.87
N ALA A 210 9.40 -0.91 21.28
CA ALA A 210 8.49 -1.75 20.52
C ALA A 210 9.16 -2.33 19.28
N ALA A 211 9.92 -1.53 18.53
CA ALA A 211 10.67 -1.95 17.35
C ALA A 211 11.74 -3.00 17.71
N GLU A 212 12.45 -2.82 18.79
CA GLU A 212 13.46 -3.79 19.26
C GLU A 212 12.80 -5.11 19.71
N LYS A 213 11.67 -5.03 20.41
CA LYS A 213 10.87 -6.21 20.78
C LYS A 213 10.42 -7.00 19.55
N GLU A 214 9.91 -6.30 18.53
CA GLU A 214 9.48 -6.94 17.28
C GLU A 214 10.65 -7.54 16.49
N LYS A 215 11.79 -6.87 16.46
CA LYS A 215 13.02 -7.37 15.84
C LYS A 215 13.49 -8.66 16.54
N ASN A 216 13.46 -8.70 17.87
CA ASN A 216 13.83 -9.89 18.67
C ASN A 216 12.85 -11.03 18.43
N ARG A 217 11.52 -10.75 18.37
CA ARG A 217 10.49 -11.74 18.01
C ARG A 217 10.73 -12.32 16.63
N ASN A 218 11.03 -11.47 15.64
CA ASN A 218 11.31 -11.91 14.27
C ASN A 218 12.61 -12.72 14.19
N ARG A 219 13.65 -12.37 14.95
CA ARG A 219 14.89 -13.14 15.08
C ARG A 219 14.60 -14.54 15.64
N GLN A 220 13.79 -14.62 16.68
CA GLN A 220 13.42 -15.88 17.31
C GLN A 220 12.63 -16.80 16.34
N LYS A 221 11.64 -16.26 15.65
CA LYS A 221 10.91 -17.01 14.60
C LYS A 221 11.83 -17.55 13.50
N ARG A 222 12.85 -16.76 13.10
CA ARG A 222 13.83 -17.21 12.09
C ARG A 222 14.71 -18.36 12.61
N LEU A 223 15.10 -18.34 13.89
CA LEU A 223 15.87 -19.39 14.52
C LEU A 223 15.05 -20.69 14.62
N GLU A 224 13.81 -20.62 15.07
CA GLU A 224 12.88 -21.75 15.13
C GLU A 224 12.63 -22.37 13.74
N ALA A 225 12.39 -21.53 12.73
CA ALA A 225 12.23 -21.98 11.34
C ALA A 225 13.51 -22.64 10.79
N ARG A 226 14.69 -22.18 11.21
CA ARG A 226 15.97 -22.82 10.85
C ARG A 226 16.14 -24.18 11.53
N GLN A 227 15.81 -24.28 12.81
CA GLN A 227 15.87 -25.53 13.56
C GLN A 227 14.93 -26.58 12.96
N THR A 228 13.67 -26.21 12.66
CA THR A 228 12.70 -27.08 12.01
C THR A 228 13.17 -27.56 10.62
N ARG A 229 13.80 -26.69 9.84
CA ARG A 229 14.39 -27.09 8.54
C ARG A 229 15.55 -28.08 8.71
N ILE A 230 16.38 -27.91 9.72
CA ILE A 230 17.47 -28.82 10.02
C ILE A 230 16.90 -30.18 10.45
N ALA A 231 15.96 -30.19 11.40
CA ALA A 231 15.28 -31.42 11.88
C ALA A 231 14.61 -32.19 10.73
N ASN A 232 13.89 -31.49 9.83
CA ASN A 232 13.27 -32.12 8.67
C ASN A 232 14.30 -32.67 7.68
N ARG A 233 15.46 -32.01 7.52
CA ARG A 233 16.55 -32.54 6.67
C ARG A 233 17.24 -33.76 7.25
N THR A 234 17.45 -33.81 8.57
CA THR A 234 18.02 -34.99 9.23
C THR A 234 17.07 -36.17 9.16
N ALA A 235 15.78 -35.98 9.47
CA ALA A 235 14.78 -37.02 9.36
C ALA A 235 14.63 -37.56 7.90
N ALA A 236 14.67 -36.67 6.91
CA ALA A 236 14.64 -37.08 5.50
C ALA A 236 15.91 -37.85 5.09
N ALA A 237 17.08 -37.49 5.63
CA ALA A 237 18.34 -38.20 5.36
C ALA A 237 18.35 -39.59 6.04
N GLU A 238 17.84 -39.73 7.24
CA GLU A 238 17.68 -41.02 7.91
C GLU A 238 16.73 -41.93 7.14
N LYS A 239 15.58 -41.42 6.75
CA LYS A 239 14.62 -42.20 5.93
C LYS A 239 15.22 -42.69 4.59
N ARG A 240 16.04 -41.85 3.97
CA ARG A 240 16.79 -42.25 2.74
C ARG A 240 17.84 -43.32 3.03
N ARG A 241 18.53 -43.29 4.17
CA ARG A 241 19.47 -44.30 4.59
C ARG A 241 18.80 -45.64 4.83
N GLU A 242 17.68 -45.66 5.56
CA GLU A 242 16.87 -46.85 5.81
C GLU A 242 16.36 -47.48 4.50
N GLN A 243 15.84 -46.66 3.58
CA GLN A 243 15.40 -47.14 2.26
C GLN A 243 16.55 -47.73 1.45
N LYS A 244 17.76 -47.14 1.54
CA LYS A 244 18.94 -47.65 0.85
C LYS A 244 19.41 -48.99 1.42
N LEU A 245 19.41 -49.14 2.74
CA LEU A 245 19.72 -50.37 3.44
C LEU A 245 18.68 -51.47 3.11
N ALA A 246 17.40 -51.16 3.15
CA ALA A 246 16.35 -52.09 2.77
C ALA A 246 16.48 -52.55 1.30
N ARG A 247 16.82 -51.66 0.38
CA ARG A 247 17.10 -52.02 -1.03
C ARG A 247 18.34 -52.86 -1.18
N GLN A 248 19.39 -52.68 -0.36
CA GLN A 248 20.56 -53.52 -0.37
C GLN A 248 20.30 -54.93 0.18
N ALA A 249 19.50 -55.05 1.25
CA ALA A 249 19.11 -56.31 1.82
C ALA A 249 18.18 -57.12 0.90
N ALA A 250 17.29 -56.44 0.15
CA ALA A 250 16.41 -57.10 -0.83
C ALA A 250 17.07 -57.48 -2.16
N ARG A 251 18.38 -57.21 -2.32
CA ARG A 251 19.09 -57.60 -3.54
C ARG A 251 19.37 -59.09 -3.52
N PRO A 252 18.85 -59.88 -4.47
CA PRO A 252 19.16 -61.29 -4.51
C PRO A 252 20.67 -61.52 -4.70
N GLN A 253 21.25 -62.37 -3.84
CA GLN A 253 22.65 -62.69 -3.98
C GLN A 253 22.83 -63.36 -5.37
N ARG A 254 23.59 -62.71 -6.23
CA ARG A 254 23.98 -63.38 -7.49
C ARG A 254 24.75 -64.64 -7.14
N PRO A 255 24.37 -65.79 -7.68
CA PRO A 255 25.15 -67.02 -7.47
C PRO A 255 26.61 -66.72 -7.93
N THR A 256 27.55 -67.05 -7.07
CA THR A 256 28.97 -66.97 -7.40
C THR A 256 29.21 -67.97 -8.53
N LEU A 257 29.25 -67.46 -9.75
CA LEU A 257 29.73 -68.25 -10.89
C LEU A 257 31.23 -68.61 -10.63
N ILE A 258 31.43 -69.84 -10.29
CA ILE A 258 32.79 -70.41 -10.20
C ILE A 258 33.46 -70.18 -11.55
N ARG A 259 34.39 -69.29 -11.59
CA ARG A 259 35.16 -68.90 -12.79
C ARG A 259 36.11 -70.08 -13.10
N LYS A 260 35.83 -70.85 -14.14
CA LYS A 260 36.77 -71.80 -14.69
C LYS A 260 38.02 -71.01 -15.14
N PRO A 261 39.23 -71.53 -14.90
CA PRO A 261 40.47 -70.85 -15.34
C PRO A 261 40.53 -70.89 -16.87
N SER A 262 40.41 -69.79 -17.55
CA SER A 262 40.67 -69.66 -18.97
C SER A 262 42.14 -69.23 -19.19
N THR A 263 42.95 -70.16 -19.55
CA THR A 263 44.27 -69.94 -20.15
C THR A 263 44.05 -69.42 -21.57
N LEU A 264 43.96 -68.14 -21.76
CA LEU A 264 44.10 -67.46 -23.03
C LEU A 264 44.70 -66.08 -22.78
N VAL A 265 46.02 -66.00 -22.93
CA VAL A 265 46.79 -64.78 -22.95
C VAL A 265 46.41 -64.02 -24.21
N ARG A 266 45.67 -62.90 -24.05
CA ARG A 266 45.52 -61.94 -25.16
C ARG A 266 46.57 -60.85 -25.03
N PRO A 267 47.23 -60.44 -26.16
CA PRO A 267 48.23 -59.38 -26.12
C PRO A 267 47.60 -58.03 -25.78
N ARG A 268 48.30 -57.25 -24.97
CA ARG A 268 47.93 -55.88 -24.58
C ARG A 268 47.83 -54.98 -25.81
N PRO A 269 46.72 -54.18 -25.97
CA PRO A 269 46.71 -53.10 -26.96
C PRO A 269 47.57 -51.93 -26.46
N VAL A 270 48.40 -51.42 -27.39
CA VAL A 270 49.27 -50.26 -27.22
C VAL A 270 48.43 -49.05 -26.92
N ALA A 271 48.78 -48.34 -25.84
CA ALA A 271 48.08 -47.10 -25.39
C ALA A 271 48.24 -45.98 -26.44
N LYS A 272 47.14 -45.43 -26.89
CA LYS A 272 47.11 -44.16 -27.66
C LYS A 272 47.47 -43.02 -26.77
N PRO A 273 48.18 -41.95 -27.21
CA PRO A 273 48.51 -40.80 -26.38
C PRO A 273 47.26 -40.00 -26.05
N THR A 274 47.00 -39.77 -24.76
CA THR A 274 45.96 -38.91 -24.24
C THR A 274 46.33 -37.44 -24.47
N LEU A 275 45.54 -36.77 -25.29
CA LEU A 275 45.54 -35.30 -25.38
C LEU A 275 45.16 -34.71 -24.05
N VAL A 276 46.06 -34.01 -23.39
CA VAL A 276 45.78 -33.22 -22.18
C VAL A 276 45.11 -31.95 -22.63
N THR A 277 43.77 -31.93 -22.59
CA THR A 277 42.99 -30.67 -22.65
C THR A 277 43.06 -29.99 -21.28
N LYS A 278 43.82 -28.89 -21.22
CA LYS A 278 43.78 -27.96 -20.08
C LYS A 278 42.41 -27.35 -20.00
N THR A 279 41.52 -27.91 -19.20
CA THR A 279 40.29 -27.22 -18.76
C THR A 279 40.71 -26.16 -17.75
N THR A 280 40.78 -24.93 -18.24
CA THR A 280 40.94 -23.74 -17.39
C THR A 280 39.70 -23.63 -16.48
N ASP A 281 39.92 -23.71 -15.17
CA ASP A 281 38.90 -23.71 -14.16
C ASP A 281 38.18 -22.33 -14.14
N ILE A 282 37.02 -22.29 -14.76
CA ILE A 282 36.15 -21.08 -14.89
C ILE A 282 35.80 -20.47 -13.51
N ARG A 283 35.97 -21.22 -12.43
CA ARG A 283 35.74 -20.73 -11.06
C ARG A 283 36.82 -19.75 -10.58
N LEU A 284 38.07 -19.90 -11.01
CA LEU A 284 39.16 -18.99 -10.65
C LEU A 284 39.05 -17.65 -11.39
N VAL A 285 38.59 -17.65 -12.64
CA VAL A 285 38.42 -16.45 -13.45
C VAL A 285 37.27 -15.60 -12.90
N ARG A 286 36.18 -16.21 -12.38
CA ARG A 286 35.06 -15.49 -11.76
C ARG A 286 35.42 -14.83 -10.43
N LYS A 287 36.36 -15.39 -9.68
CA LYS A 287 36.84 -14.83 -8.41
C LYS A 287 37.73 -13.60 -8.62
N GLN A 288 38.51 -13.57 -9.68
CA GLN A 288 39.38 -12.42 -10.03
C GLN A 288 38.59 -11.25 -10.64
N LEU A 289 37.47 -11.49 -11.37
CA LEU A 289 36.61 -10.46 -11.91
C LEU A 289 35.77 -9.73 -10.81
N ASN A 290 35.40 -10.43 -9.74
CA ASN A 290 34.70 -9.81 -8.60
C ASN A 290 35.62 -8.97 -7.70
N ILE A 291 36.92 -9.24 -7.66
CA ILE A 291 37.88 -8.43 -6.89
C ILE A 291 38.17 -7.11 -7.61
N LYS A 292 38.23 -7.10 -8.94
CA LYS A 292 38.41 -5.85 -9.72
C LYS A 292 37.18 -4.91 -9.68
N LYS A 293 35.97 -5.43 -9.51
CA LYS A 293 34.76 -4.57 -9.37
C LYS A 293 34.64 -3.87 -8.01
N ASN A 294 35.26 -4.43 -6.95
CA ASN A 294 35.22 -3.83 -5.61
C ASN A 294 36.35 -2.82 -5.34
N ILE A 295 37.30 -2.68 -6.25
CA ILE A 295 38.38 -1.69 -6.13
C ILE A 295 38.06 -0.39 -6.88
N SER A 296 37.19 -0.46 -7.92
CA SER A 296 36.79 0.71 -8.72
C SER A 296 35.66 1.57 -8.14
N VAL A 297 35.16 1.26 -6.93
CA VAL A 297 34.06 2.01 -6.26
C VAL A 297 34.56 2.77 -5.02
N LYS A 298 35.88 2.84 -4.80
CA LYS A 298 36.46 3.55 -3.65
C LYS A 298 37.27 4.80 -3.99
N ASP A 299 37.34 5.19 -5.28
CA ASP A 299 38.10 6.36 -5.73
C ASP A 299 37.24 7.31 -6.62
N GLU A 300 35.95 7.52 -6.25
CA GLU A 300 35.19 8.69 -6.72
C GLU A 300 34.40 9.30 -5.54
#